data_e953e52abd44798a504fdd9785e017ef
#
_entry.id   e953e52abd44798a504fdd9785e017ef
#
_cell.length_a   1.000
_cell.length_b   1.000
_cell.length_c   1.000
_cell.angle_alpha   90.00
_cell.angle_beta   90.00
_cell.angle_gamma   90.00
#
_symmetry.space_group_name_H-M   'P 1'
#
loop_
_entity.id
_entity.type
_entity.pdbx_description
1 polymer ?
#
loop_
_entity_poly.entity_id
_entity_poly.type
_entity_poly.pdbx_seq_one_letter_code
_entity_poly.pdbx_strand_id
1 'polypeptide(L)'
;MLVRVRAFATLADLVGTRSIELELPEGSTVGDALRALVQRCGRALEEAIMDEHGRPRKLVKIFLNGRDVDFLSGLSTPLSDGDELLLFPPVGGG
;
A
#
# COMPACT_ATOMS: atom_id res chain seq x y z
N MET A 1 -5.41 -14.56 5.64
CA MET A 1 -4.29 -13.95 6.39
C MET A 1 -4.56 -12.49 6.68
N LEU A 2 -4.06 -12.00 7.77
CA LEU A 2 -4.18 -10.59 8.13
C LEU A 2 -2.89 -9.84 7.79
N VAL A 3 -3.06 -8.71 7.11
CA VAL A 3 -1.96 -7.80 6.78
C VAL A 3 -2.33 -6.43 7.31
N ARG A 4 -1.41 -5.81 8.06
CA ARG A 4 -1.63 -4.46 8.56
C ARG A 4 -1.05 -3.46 7.56
N VAL A 5 -1.85 -2.46 7.20
CA VAL A 5 -1.39 -1.37 6.35
C VAL A 5 -1.38 -0.10 7.18
N ARG A 6 -0.23 0.56 7.22
CA ARG A 6 -0.08 1.85 7.88
C ARG A 6 0.21 2.90 6.84
N ALA A 7 -0.58 3.96 6.86
CA ALA A 7 -0.43 5.07 5.95
C ALA A 7 0.07 6.30 6.71
N PHE A 8 0.85 7.13 6.04
CA PHE A 8 1.49 8.28 6.66
C PHE A 8 1.09 9.57 5.96
N ALA A 9 1.07 10.66 6.74
CA ALA A 9 0.81 12.02 6.26
C ALA A 9 -0.51 12.08 5.46
N THR A 10 -0.46 12.65 4.27
CA THR A 10 -1.67 12.83 3.45
C THR A 10 -2.35 11.51 3.08
N LEU A 11 -1.61 10.41 2.99
CA LEU A 11 -2.22 9.11 2.71
C LEU A 11 -3.06 8.62 3.88
N ALA A 12 -2.67 8.92 5.12
CA ALA A 12 -3.48 8.57 6.29
C ALA A 12 -4.84 9.24 6.24
N ASP A 13 -4.90 10.48 5.76
CA ASP A 13 -6.16 11.21 5.63
C ASP A 13 -7.07 10.53 4.61
N LEU A 14 -6.50 10.05 3.51
CA LEU A 14 -7.27 9.39 2.45
C LEU A 14 -7.77 8.01 2.86
N VAL A 15 -6.99 7.32 3.68
CA VAL A 15 -7.40 6.02 4.25
C VAL A 15 -8.44 6.21 5.35
N GLY A 16 -8.42 7.35 6.02
CA GLY A 16 -9.32 7.67 7.13
C GLY A 16 -8.80 7.23 8.48
N THR A 17 -7.64 6.58 8.51
CA THR A 17 -6.99 6.13 9.74
C THR A 17 -5.51 5.91 9.42
N ARG A 18 -4.69 5.86 10.48
CA ARG A 18 -3.26 5.61 10.33
C ARG A 18 -2.95 4.13 10.10
N SER A 19 -3.86 3.26 10.50
CA SER A 19 -3.62 1.82 10.43
C SER A 19 -4.93 1.11 10.13
N ILE A 20 -4.86 0.15 9.22
CA ILE A 20 -6.01 -0.65 8.84
C ILE A 20 -5.55 -2.09 8.66
N GLU A 21 -6.38 -3.05 9.07
CA GLU A 21 -6.09 -4.46 8.86
C GLU A 21 -6.89 -4.97 7.67
N LEU A 22 -6.21 -5.67 6.78
CA LEU A 22 -6.83 -6.30 5.61
C LEU A 22 -6.82 -7.80 5.78
N GLU A 23 -7.97 -8.41 5.57
CA GLU A 23 -8.11 -9.86 5.48
C GLU A 23 -7.92 -10.23 4.01
N LEU A 24 -6.87 -11.00 3.71
CA LEU A 24 -6.52 -11.36 2.35
C LEU A 24 -6.39 -12.88 2.20
N PRO A 25 -6.70 -13.42 1.02
CA PRO A 25 -6.46 -14.84 0.77
C PRO A 25 -4.98 -15.19 0.88
N GLU A 26 -4.71 -16.41 1.27
CA GLU A 26 -3.34 -16.94 1.22
C GLU A 26 -2.79 -16.82 -0.20
N GLY A 27 -1.51 -16.49 -0.30
CA GLY A 27 -0.87 -16.30 -1.59
C GLY A 27 -1.03 -14.91 -2.19
N SER A 28 -1.68 -13.99 -1.47
CA SER A 28 -1.81 -12.60 -1.93
C SER A 28 -0.47 -11.89 -1.96
N THR A 29 -0.36 -10.92 -2.86
CA THR A 29 0.83 -10.11 -3.06
C THR A 29 0.62 -8.69 -2.57
N VAL A 30 1.69 -7.88 -2.58
CA VAL A 30 1.60 -6.45 -2.28
C VAL A 30 0.58 -5.78 -3.20
N GLY A 31 0.57 -6.12 -4.49
CA GLY A 31 -0.41 -5.58 -5.43
C GLY A 31 -1.84 -5.91 -5.05
N ASP A 32 -2.07 -7.13 -4.56
CA ASP A 32 -3.40 -7.54 -4.09
C ASP A 32 -3.84 -6.72 -2.89
N ALA A 33 -2.92 -6.45 -1.97
CA ALA A 33 -3.20 -5.64 -0.79
C ALA A 33 -3.56 -4.20 -1.18
N LEU A 34 -2.83 -3.62 -2.14
CA LEU A 34 -3.13 -2.26 -2.61
C LEU A 34 -4.49 -2.20 -3.29
N ARG A 35 -4.84 -3.21 -4.09
CA ARG A 35 -6.17 -3.27 -4.71
C ARG A 35 -7.28 -3.36 -3.66
N ALA A 36 -7.09 -4.19 -2.65
CA ALA A 36 -8.07 -4.32 -1.58
C ALA A 36 -8.22 -3.00 -0.81
N LEU A 37 -7.11 -2.32 -0.56
CA LEU A 37 -7.13 -1.03 0.12
C LEU A 37 -7.88 0.03 -0.70
N VAL A 38 -7.61 0.10 -1.99
CA VAL A 38 -8.26 1.03 -2.90
C VAL A 38 -9.76 0.75 -2.98
N GLN A 39 -10.17 -0.51 -3.05
CA GLN A 39 -11.58 -0.87 -3.06
C GLN A 39 -12.29 -0.42 -1.79
N ARG A 40 -11.58 -0.48 -0.67
CA ARG A 40 -12.15 -0.11 0.62
C ARG A 40 -12.18 1.41 0.84
N CYS A 41 -11.14 2.11 0.39
CA CYS A 41 -10.96 3.54 0.68
C CYS A 41 -11.40 4.46 -0.45
N GLY A 42 -11.52 3.95 -1.67
CA GLY A 42 -12.10 4.68 -2.77
C GLY A 42 -11.10 5.34 -3.71
N ARG A 43 -11.66 6.12 -4.63
CA ARG A 43 -10.93 6.65 -5.79
C ARG A 43 -9.87 7.68 -5.43
N ALA A 44 -10.12 8.49 -4.40
CA ALA A 44 -9.14 9.51 -4.00
C ALA A 44 -7.81 8.87 -3.61
N LEU A 45 -7.87 7.77 -2.87
CA LEU A 45 -6.65 7.03 -2.52
C LEU A 45 -6.03 6.40 -3.76
N GLU A 46 -6.85 5.80 -4.63
CA GLU A 46 -6.35 5.21 -5.85
C GLU A 46 -5.55 6.22 -6.69
N GLU A 47 -6.10 7.41 -6.89
CA GLU A 47 -5.44 8.46 -7.66
C GLU A 47 -4.16 8.96 -6.99
N ALA A 48 -4.12 8.92 -5.65
CA ALA A 48 -2.96 9.38 -4.91
C ALA A 48 -1.78 8.41 -4.99
N ILE A 49 -2.04 7.11 -5.06
CA ILE A 49 -0.99 6.10 -5.00
C ILE A 49 -0.72 5.38 -6.31
N MET A 50 -1.68 5.35 -7.23
CA MET A 50 -1.54 4.64 -8.50
C MET A 50 -1.55 5.60 -9.67
N ASP A 51 -0.78 5.26 -10.70
CA ASP A 51 -0.80 6.03 -11.94
C ASP A 51 -1.92 5.52 -12.87
N GLU A 52 -2.02 6.13 -14.05
CA GLU A 52 -3.05 5.77 -15.04
C GLU A 52 -2.88 4.37 -15.62
N HIS A 53 -1.70 3.75 -15.43
CA HIS A 53 -1.40 2.40 -15.89
C HIS A 53 -1.58 1.35 -14.79
N GLY A 54 -2.14 1.74 -13.65
CA GLY A 54 -2.36 0.81 -12.55
C GLY A 54 -1.11 0.44 -11.78
N ARG A 55 -0.05 1.23 -11.89
CA ARG A 55 1.19 1.03 -11.16
C ARG A 55 1.34 2.08 -10.07
N PRO A 56 2.07 1.78 -8.97
CA PRO A 56 2.32 2.80 -7.96
C PRO A 56 3.02 4.01 -8.56
N ARG A 57 2.61 5.20 -8.14
CA ARG A 57 3.30 6.41 -8.55
C ARG A 57 4.75 6.35 -8.08
N LYS A 58 5.65 6.88 -8.89
CA LYS A 58 7.10 6.75 -8.70
C LYS A 58 7.57 7.22 -7.32
N LEU A 59 6.98 8.30 -6.79
CA LEU A 59 7.40 8.89 -5.53
C LEU A 59 6.63 8.37 -4.31
N VAL A 60 5.64 7.52 -4.53
CA VAL A 60 4.97 6.82 -3.43
C VAL A 60 5.85 5.63 -3.03
N LYS A 61 6.18 5.55 -1.75
CA LYS A 61 7.03 4.48 -1.24
C LYS A 61 6.23 3.47 -0.46
N ILE A 62 6.52 2.20 -0.71
CA ILE A 62 5.85 1.08 -0.05
C ILE A 62 6.92 0.21 0.58
N PHE A 63 6.80 -0.03 1.88
CA PHE A 63 7.72 -0.89 2.62
C PHE A 63 6.98 -2.09 3.16
N LEU A 64 7.58 -3.25 3.02
CA LEU A 64 7.08 -4.49 3.61
C LEU A 64 8.02 -4.90 4.75
N ASN A 65 7.51 -4.86 5.97
CA ASN A 65 8.28 -5.20 7.17
C ASN A 65 9.61 -4.44 7.23
N GLY A 66 9.59 -3.16 6.84
CA GLY A 66 10.76 -2.30 6.89
C GLY A 66 11.63 -2.32 5.64
N ARG A 67 11.26 -3.07 4.60
CA ARG A 67 12.03 -3.15 3.35
C ARG A 67 11.24 -2.51 2.22
N ASP A 68 11.91 -1.65 1.45
CA ASP A 68 11.32 -1.05 0.27
C ASP A 68 11.01 -2.16 -0.75
N VAL A 69 9.75 -2.24 -1.17
CA VAL A 69 9.34 -3.33 -2.08
C VAL A 69 10.00 -3.23 -3.46
N ASP A 70 10.51 -2.07 -3.83
CA ASP A 70 11.25 -1.93 -5.09
C ASP A 70 12.55 -2.74 -5.08
N PHE A 71 13.09 -3.03 -3.90
CA PHE A 71 14.25 -3.90 -3.74
C PHE A 71 13.87 -5.37 -3.51
N LEU A 72 12.58 -5.65 -3.54
CA LEU A 72 12.05 -7.01 -3.50
C LEU A 72 11.48 -7.31 -4.88
N SER A 73 10.26 -7.83 -4.94
CA SER A 73 9.60 -8.12 -6.22
C SER A 73 8.49 -7.12 -6.55
N GLY A 74 8.57 -5.91 -6.02
CA GLY A 74 7.57 -4.87 -6.28
C GLY A 74 6.18 -5.32 -5.90
N LEU A 75 5.22 -5.11 -6.79
CA LEU A 75 3.83 -5.52 -6.56
C LEU A 75 3.65 -7.04 -6.50
N SER A 76 4.60 -7.80 -7.04
CA SER A 76 4.54 -9.26 -7.01
C SER A 76 5.12 -9.86 -5.74
N THR A 77 5.60 -9.03 -4.83
CA THR A 77 6.16 -9.50 -3.56
C THR A 77 5.08 -10.24 -2.78
N PRO A 78 5.32 -11.50 -2.40
CA PRO A 78 4.32 -12.27 -1.66
C PRO A 78 4.19 -11.79 -0.23
N LEU A 79 2.98 -11.90 0.30
CA LEU A 79 2.66 -11.54 1.67
C LEU A 79 2.45 -12.77 2.52
N SER A 80 2.68 -12.62 3.83
CA SER A 80 2.43 -13.66 4.82
C SER A 80 1.56 -13.08 5.94
N ASP A 81 0.90 -13.95 6.66
CA ASP A 81 0.08 -13.55 7.80
C ASP A 81 0.91 -12.74 8.80
N GLY A 82 0.36 -11.63 9.25
CA GLY A 82 1.04 -10.75 10.20
C GLY A 82 1.96 -9.73 9.59
N ASP A 83 2.13 -9.71 8.27
CA ASP A 83 2.97 -8.72 7.60
C ASP A 83 2.42 -7.31 7.79
N GLU A 84 3.35 -6.34 7.71
CA GLU A 84 3.01 -4.93 7.80
C GLU A 84 3.50 -4.19 6.56
N LEU A 85 2.57 -3.47 5.92
CA LEU A 85 2.89 -2.58 4.80
C LEU A 85 2.85 -1.14 5.27
N LEU A 86 3.86 -0.36 4.91
CA LEU A 86 3.92 1.07 5.19
C LEU A 86 3.80 1.82 3.87
N LEU A 87 2.90 2.80 3.83
CA LEU A 87 2.69 3.64 2.65
C LEU A 87 3.08 5.07 2.95
N PHE A 88 4.04 5.57 2.19
CA PHE A 88 4.53 6.94 2.33
C PHE A 88 4.21 7.76 1.08
N PRO A 89 3.62 8.95 1.24
CA PRO A 89 3.37 9.83 0.10
C PRO A 89 4.67 10.45 -0.39
N PRO A 90 4.64 11.11 -1.57
CA PRO A 90 5.78 11.89 -2.01
C PRO A 90 6.15 12.93 -0.97
N VAL A 91 7.45 13.16 -0.77
CA VAL A 91 7.96 14.18 0.13
C VAL A 91 8.56 15.33 -0.67
N GLY A 92 8.66 16.48 -0.01
CA GLY A 92 9.31 17.65 -0.60
C GLY A 92 8.41 18.45 -1.52
N GLY A 93 7.11 18.37 -1.38
CA GLY A 93 6.18 19.22 -2.10
C GLY A 93 6.20 19.05 -3.61
N GLY A 94 6.65 17.92 -4.02
CA GLY A 94 6.78 17.66 -5.44
C GLY A 94 5.61 16.94 -6.04
#